data_1cd8e826afbf6ed69c27f3bcb4f52f6d
#
_entry.id   1cd8e826afbf6ed69c27f3bcb4f52f6d
#
_cell.length_a   1.000
_cell.length_b   1.000
_cell.length_c   1.000
_cell.angle_alpha   90.00
_cell.angle_beta   90.00
_cell.angle_gamma   90.00
#
_symmetry.space_group_name_H-M   'P 1'
#
loop_
_entity.id
_entity.type
_entity.pdbx_description
1 polymer ?
#
loop_
_entity_poly.entity_id
_entity_poly.type
_entity_poly.pdbx_seq_one_letter_code
_entity_poly.pdbx_strand_id
1 'polypeptide(L)'
;IAQCLVGSEMCIRDRENIMDYNRLAELCLPGIDKTPDYWEKQFPARELKKGAQVTRLAPSPTGFIHLGNLYGALADERIAHQSGGTFYLRIEDTDAKREVEGAVDIIINVLRYFGIEFDEGAGIDNPEINKYGPYFQRQRAEIYQTYVKDLVRKGLAYPCFCTEEELTAIKDEQMKHDILTGYHTKWAKCRNLSIEEVEANIKAGKPYVMRLRSQGTEGKEVTFKDTIKGEISFPENIQDVIILKSDGIPTYHFAHAIDDHLMGTTLVIRGEEWLSSVPTHIELFNILGFKRPDYAHTAHLMKMEQLEDGTMSKRKLSKRKDPELSLDFYRQDGYHPHCVKVYLMTLLNSNFEEWYDKHPDSPIEEFKFDVHKMAQSGALFDMDKLHNICRNEFAKMDTDAIYDFLYEWNKEYNKDMVDVYFKSPEYFKKALELFMGVGQKRRRKDFEYAKQIMPMFSFFFDETFVPNYEFKYDNAQVREILEKYLASYDHSADNNGWFNNVKAIADDCGFASDMKAY
;
A
#
# COMPACT_ATOMS: atom_id res chain seq x y z
N ILE A 1 45.91 57.88 -14.59
CA ILE A 1 44.63 58.24 -13.87
C ILE A 1 43.43 57.75 -14.66
N ALA A 2 43.43 57.75 -16.01
CA ALA A 2 42.32 57.26 -16.82
C ALA A 2 42.13 55.73 -16.76
N GLN A 3 43.17 54.92 -16.56
CA GLN A 3 43.07 53.43 -16.41
C GLN A 3 42.54 52.99 -15.07
N CYS A 4 42.68 53.78 -14.01
CA CYS A 4 42.09 53.45 -12.70
C CYS A 4 40.57 53.68 -12.60
N LEU A 5 40.04 54.63 -13.42
CA LEU A 5 38.58 54.91 -13.43
C LEU A 5 37.79 53.87 -14.20
N VAL A 6 38.34 53.30 -15.29
CA VAL A 6 37.69 52.22 -16.04
C VAL A 6 37.58 50.93 -15.21
N GLY A 7 38.58 50.65 -14.38
CA GLY A 7 38.52 49.50 -13.46
C GLY A 7 37.48 49.65 -12.31
N SER A 8 37.29 50.91 -11.85
CA SER A 8 36.29 51.17 -10.78
C SER A 8 34.86 51.15 -11.30
N GLU A 9 34.58 51.60 -12.51
CA GLU A 9 33.26 51.52 -13.13
C GLU A 9 32.88 50.07 -13.50
N MET A 10 33.85 49.25 -13.95
CA MET A 10 33.64 47.83 -14.20
C MET A 10 33.37 47.04 -12.88
N CYS A 11 34.11 47.35 -11.81
CA CYS A 11 33.87 46.81 -10.48
C CYS A 11 32.53 47.27 -9.86
N ILE A 12 32.03 48.45 -10.20
CA ILE A 12 30.74 48.95 -9.72
C ILE A 12 29.58 48.30 -10.50
N ARG A 13 29.70 48.17 -11.84
CA ARG A 13 28.69 47.44 -12.64
C ARG A 13 28.57 45.96 -12.28
N ASP A 14 29.67 45.30 -11.95
CA ASP A 14 29.63 43.90 -11.48
C ASP A 14 29.03 43.75 -10.08
N ARG A 15 29.01 44.80 -9.26
CA ARG A 15 28.34 44.79 -7.95
C ARG A 15 26.82 45.07 -8.01
N GLU A 16 26.33 45.69 -9.07
CA GLU A 16 24.91 46.04 -9.23
C GLU A 16 24.02 44.85 -9.66
N ASN A 17 24.59 43.67 -9.98
CA ASN A 17 23.86 42.50 -10.47
C ASN A 17 23.94 41.27 -9.55
N ILE A 18 24.36 41.42 -8.29
CA ILE A 18 24.31 40.30 -7.35
C ILE A 18 22.89 40.21 -6.80
N MET A 19 22.19 39.13 -7.12
CA MET A 19 20.86 38.84 -6.59
C MET A 19 20.86 38.88 -5.05
N ASP A 20 20.04 39.75 -4.46
CA ASP A 20 19.80 39.75 -3.01
C ASP A 20 18.78 38.62 -2.66
N TYR A 21 19.32 37.44 -2.46
CA TYR A 21 18.52 36.27 -2.13
C TYR A 21 17.78 36.39 -0.79
N ASN A 22 18.25 37.19 0.17
CA ASN A 22 17.54 37.45 1.42
C ASN A 22 16.25 38.25 1.15
N ARG A 23 16.34 39.32 0.38
CA ARG A 23 15.18 40.12 -0.05
C ARG A 23 14.22 39.25 -0.87
N LEU A 24 14.74 38.44 -1.81
CA LEU A 24 13.92 37.53 -2.61
C LEU A 24 13.12 36.55 -1.71
N ALA A 25 13.77 35.99 -0.71
CA ALA A 25 13.12 35.06 0.22
C ALA A 25 12.00 35.72 1.03
N GLU A 26 12.21 36.97 1.48
CA GLU A 26 11.17 37.74 2.19
C GLU A 26 9.99 38.13 1.28
N LEU A 27 10.26 38.45 0.00
CA LEU A 27 9.20 38.71 -0.97
C LEU A 27 8.36 37.50 -1.29
N CYS A 28 8.99 36.31 -1.45
CA CYS A 28 8.29 35.09 -1.83
C CYS A 28 7.56 34.41 -0.66
N LEU A 29 8.11 34.48 0.54
CA LEU A 29 7.59 33.78 1.72
C LEU A 29 7.55 34.73 2.92
N PRO A 30 6.70 35.78 2.85
CA PRO A 30 6.53 36.72 3.97
C PRO A 30 5.92 36.03 5.18
N GLY A 31 6.36 36.40 6.38
CA GLY A 31 5.79 35.89 7.64
C GLY A 31 6.26 34.48 8.05
N ILE A 32 7.22 33.90 7.32
CA ILE A 32 7.90 32.68 7.75
C ILE A 32 9.18 33.07 8.49
N ASP A 33 9.10 33.06 9.82
CA ASP A 33 10.21 33.53 10.68
C ASP A 33 11.07 32.42 11.24
N LYS A 34 10.56 31.16 11.23
CA LYS A 34 11.31 29.99 11.68
C LYS A 34 12.43 29.63 10.70
N THR A 35 13.44 28.94 11.23
CA THR A 35 14.58 28.46 10.46
C THR A 35 14.61 26.93 10.45
N PRO A 36 15.34 26.30 9.52
CA PRO A 36 15.57 24.85 9.59
C PRO A 36 16.05 24.37 10.97
N ASP A 37 17.00 25.08 11.60
CA ASP A 37 17.51 24.74 12.95
C ASP A 37 16.43 24.71 14.02
N TYR A 38 15.36 25.51 13.88
CA TYR A 38 14.22 25.43 14.80
C TYR A 38 13.54 24.07 14.69
N TRP A 39 13.27 23.60 13.47
CA TRP A 39 12.60 22.34 13.23
C TRP A 39 13.47 21.14 13.58
N GLU A 40 14.78 21.19 13.33
CA GLU A 40 15.75 20.17 13.76
C GLU A 40 15.76 19.98 15.29
N LYS A 41 15.54 21.05 16.04
CA LYS A 41 15.42 21.00 17.51
C LYS A 41 14.05 20.47 17.97
N GLN A 42 12.99 20.75 17.21
CA GLN A 42 11.66 20.22 17.52
C GLN A 42 11.57 18.71 17.21
N PHE A 43 12.26 18.25 16.20
CA PHE A 43 12.29 16.86 15.76
C PHE A 43 13.73 16.31 15.84
N PRO A 44 14.23 16.07 17.05
CA PRO A 44 15.61 15.60 17.22
C PRO A 44 15.77 14.20 16.60
N ALA A 45 17.01 13.90 16.18
CA ALA A 45 17.33 12.59 15.66
C ALA A 45 16.92 11.47 16.64
N ARG A 46 16.35 10.39 16.11
CA ARG A 46 15.91 9.24 16.91
C ARG A 46 17.11 8.53 17.55
N GLU A 47 16.96 8.14 18.80
CA GLU A 47 17.91 7.27 19.49
C GLU A 47 17.64 5.81 19.11
N LEU A 48 18.26 5.36 18.02
CA LEU A 48 18.06 4.02 17.49
C LEU A 48 19.17 3.06 17.97
N LYS A 49 18.76 1.84 18.32
CA LYS A 49 19.71 0.73 18.50
C LYS A 49 20.42 0.45 17.16
N LYS A 50 21.65 -0.06 17.24
CA LYS A 50 22.41 -0.42 16.04
C LYS A 50 21.63 -1.42 15.17
N GLY A 51 21.34 -1.01 13.92
CA GLY A 51 20.62 -1.83 12.95
C GLY A 51 19.10 -1.70 13.00
N ALA A 52 18.54 -0.94 13.96
CA ALA A 52 17.11 -0.66 13.99
C ALA A 52 16.69 0.18 12.78
N GLN A 53 15.55 -0.18 12.17
CA GLN A 53 15.01 0.47 11.01
C GLN A 53 13.75 1.26 11.36
N VAL A 54 13.65 2.47 10.81
CA VAL A 54 12.43 3.27 10.84
C VAL A 54 11.84 3.25 9.44
N THR A 55 10.67 2.67 9.32
CA THR A 55 9.92 2.54 8.07
C THR A 55 8.58 3.26 8.16
N ARG A 56 7.91 3.47 7.03
CA ARG A 56 6.62 4.15 7.03
C ARG A 56 5.72 3.70 5.89
N LEU A 57 4.43 3.57 6.17
CA LEU A 57 3.40 3.62 5.15
C LEU A 57 2.95 5.06 4.96
N ALA A 58 2.90 5.54 3.72
CA ALA A 58 2.60 6.93 3.40
C ALA A 58 1.55 7.04 2.27
N PRO A 59 0.28 6.64 2.53
CA PRO A 59 -0.78 6.68 1.54
C PRO A 59 -1.36 8.08 1.38
N SER A 60 -1.84 8.38 0.15
CA SER A 60 -2.73 9.54 -0.08
C SER A 60 -4.17 9.17 0.30
N PRO A 61 -4.95 10.09 0.91
CA PRO A 61 -6.32 9.82 1.38
C PRO A 61 -7.34 9.87 0.24
N THR A 62 -7.22 8.94 -0.72
CA THR A 62 -8.09 8.85 -1.91
C THR A 62 -9.29 7.92 -1.73
N GLY A 63 -9.51 7.38 -0.52
CA GLY A 63 -10.59 6.43 -0.19
C GLY A 63 -10.43 5.04 -0.78
N PHE A 64 -9.37 4.79 -1.54
CA PHE A 64 -9.08 3.48 -2.13
C PHE A 64 -7.76 2.96 -1.62
N ILE A 65 -7.83 1.89 -0.82
CA ILE A 65 -6.66 1.14 -0.38
C ILE A 65 -6.62 -0.20 -1.12
N HIS A 66 -5.46 -0.56 -1.61
CA HIS A 66 -5.30 -1.73 -2.46
C HIS A 66 -4.28 -2.73 -1.91
N LEU A 67 -4.31 -3.93 -2.47
CA LEU A 67 -3.45 -5.05 -2.06
C LEU A 67 -1.95 -4.68 -2.04
N GLY A 68 -1.51 -3.81 -2.96
CA GLY A 68 -0.15 -3.30 -2.97
C GLY A 68 0.22 -2.43 -1.76
N ASN A 69 -0.76 -1.73 -1.16
CA ASN A 69 -0.53 -1.00 0.09
C ASN A 69 -0.33 -1.98 1.26
N LEU A 70 -1.16 -3.03 1.35
CA LEU A 70 -0.99 -4.06 2.37
C LEU A 70 0.32 -4.85 2.17
N TYR A 71 0.67 -5.14 0.92
CA TYR A 71 1.94 -5.78 0.56
C TYR A 71 3.16 -4.97 1.02
N GLY A 72 3.14 -3.64 0.79
CA GLY A 72 4.19 -2.74 1.28
C GLY A 72 4.19 -2.62 2.80
N ALA A 73 3.01 -2.43 3.42
CA ALA A 73 2.86 -2.30 4.87
C ALA A 73 3.37 -3.51 5.64
N LEU A 74 3.13 -4.73 5.14
CA LEU A 74 3.68 -5.95 5.73
C LEU A 74 5.21 -5.97 5.72
N ALA A 75 5.84 -5.54 4.63
CA ALA A 75 7.29 -5.44 4.56
C ALA A 75 7.84 -4.36 5.50
N ASP A 76 7.21 -3.17 5.51
CA ASP A 76 7.58 -2.06 6.39
C ASP A 76 7.50 -2.48 7.87
N GLU A 77 6.37 -3.06 8.30
CA GLU A 77 6.13 -3.53 9.66
C GLU A 77 7.15 -4.60 10.07
N ARG A 78 7.31 -5.64 9.23
CA ARG A 78 8.23 -6.75 9.54
C ARG A 78 9.67 -6.28 9.72
N ILE A 79 10.16 -5.41 8.83
CA ILE A 79 11.54 -4.90 8.89
C ILE A 79 11.72 -4.01 10.12
N ALA A 80 10.78 -3.11 10.41
CA ALA A 80 10.84 -2.25 11.59
C ALA A 80 10.85 -3.09 12.88
N HIS A 81 9.82 -3.92 13.08
CA HIS A 81 9.63 -4.64 14.33
C HIS A 81 10.73 -5.66 14.60
N GLN A 82 11.14 -6.46 13.60
CA GLN A 82 12.22 -7.43 13.79
C GLN A 82 13.59 -6.79 14.09
N SER A 83 13.80 -5.54 13.67
CA SER A 83 15.02 -4.79 13.95
C SER A 83 14.98 -4.04 15.29
N GLY A 84 13.82 -4.01 15.95
CA GLY A 84 13.57 -3.20 17.15
C GLY A 84 13.52 -1.71 16.85
N GLY A 85 13.08 -1.36 15.66
CA GLY A 85 12.84 -0.01 15.17
C GLY A 85 11.39 0.44 15.29
N THR A 86 10.95 1.30 14.38
CA THR A 86 9.62 1.95 14.43
C THR A 86 8.95 1.91 13.06
N PHE A 87 7.67 1.54 13.03
CA PHE A 87 6.81 1.62 11.86
C PHE A 87 5.71 2.67 12.08
N TYR A 88 5.62 3.68 11.20
CA TYR A 88 4.65 4.74 11.37
C TYR A 88 3.76 4.99 10.13
N LEU A 89 2.57 5.59 10.38
CA LEU A 89 1.61 6.00 9.35
C LEU A 89 1.68 7.50 9.12
N ARG A 90 2.02 7.94 7.90
CA ARG A 90 1.94 9.33 7.45
C ARG A 90 0.90 9.47 6.35
N ILE A 91 0.02 10.46 6.46
CA ILE A 91 -0.99 10.75 5.44
C ILE A 91 -0.45 11.82 4.48
N GLU A 92 -0.35 11.48 3.21
CA GLU A 92 0.10 12.38 2.14
C GLU A 92 -1.10 13.06 1.48
N ASP A 93 -1.66 14.05 2.19
CA ASP A 93 -2.86 14.83 1.85
C ASP A 93 -2.55 16.14 1.10
N THR A 94 -1.42 16.19 0.41
CA THR A 94 -0.99 17.40 -0.33
C THR A 94 -1.86 17.73 -1.54
N ASP A 95 -2.67 16.81 -2.05
CA ASP A 95 -3.58 16.99 -3.18
C ASP A 95 -5.06 16.99 -2.73
N ALA A 96 -5.56 18.18 -2.40
CA ALA A 96 -6.96 18.35 -1.97
C ALA A 96 -8.02 17.91 -2.98
N LYS A 97 -7.69 17.91 -4.29
CA LYS A 97 -8.66 17.53 -5.32
C LYS A 97 -8.98 16.03 -5.32
N ARG A 98 -8.10 15.22 -4.74
CA ARG A 98 -8.25 13.77 -4.67
C ARG A 98 -8.59 13.26 -3.27
N GLU A 99 -8.67 14.13 -2.30
CA GLU A 99 -9.04 13.79 -0.94
C GLU A 99 -10.51 13.39 -0.86
N VAL A 100 -10.79 12.27 -0.19
CA VAL A 100 -12.13 11.76 0.07
C VAL A 100 -12.38 11.84 1.58
N GLU A 101 -13.51 12.42 1.97
CA GLU A 101 -13.92 12.52 3.38
C GLU A 101 -13.98 11.13 4.03
N GLY A 102 -13.41 10.98 5.21
CA GLY A 102 -13.34 9.71 5.93
C GLY A 102 -12.31 8.70 5.40
N ALA A 103 -11.56 9.04 4.33
CA ALA A 103 -10.59 8.12 3.73
C ALA A 103 -9.49 7.67 4.70
N VAL A 104 -9.08 8.52 5.63
CA VAL A 104 -8.05 8.20 6.62
C VAL A 104 -8.53 7.11 7.56
N ASP A 105 -9.76 7.22 8.08
CA ASP A 105 -10.36 6.20 8.94
C ASP A 105 -10.54 4.88 8.20
N ILE A 106 -10.94 4.94 6.92
CA ILE A 106 -11.03 3.75 6.07
C ILE A 106 -9.67 3.07 5.96
N ILE A 107 -8.60 3.82 5.66
CA ILE A 107 -7.23 3.29 5.54
C ILE A 107 -6.81 2.61 6.84
N ILE A 108 -6.98 3.28 7.99
CA ILE A 108 -6.60 2.75 9.30
C ILE A 108 -7.39 1.49 9.65
N ASN A 109 -8.72 1.52 9.48
CA ASN A 109 -9.58 0.39 9.83
C ASN A 109 -9.34 -0.82 8.93
N VAL A 110 -9.12 -0.62 7.63
CA VAL A 110 -8.81 -1.71 6.70
C VAL A 110 -7.46 -2.34 7.03
N LEU A 111 -6.42 -1.55 7.28
CA LEU A 111 -5.10 -2.07 7.63
C LEU A 111 -5.13 -2.81 8.98
N ARG A 112 -5.83 -2.25 9.97
CA ARG A 112 -6.04 -2.92 11.27
C ARG A 112 -6.78 -4.24 11.14
N TYR A 113 -7.79 -4.33 10.26
CA TYR A 113 -8.48 -5.59 9.97
C TYR A 113 -7.50 -6.67 9.50
N PHE A 114 -6.50 -6.31 8.70
CA PHE A 114 -5.44 -7.23 8.28
C PHE A 114 -4.30 -7.36 9.30
N GLY A 115 -4.46 -6.85 10.52
CA GLY A 115 -3.49 -6.96 11.61
C GLY A 115 -2.20 -6.19 11.35
N ILE A 116 -2.28 -5.04 10.69
CA ILE A 116 -1.18 -4.08 10.58
C ILE A 116 -1.28 -3.10 11.74
N GLU A 117 -0.22 -3.01 12.52
CA GLU A 117 -0.13 -2.13 13.69
C GLU A 117 0.99 -1.11 13.50
N PHE A 118 0.63 0.17 13.73
CA PHE A 118 1.58 1.28 13.68
C PHE A 118 2.04 1.64 15.09
N ASP A 119 3.34 1.86 15.25
CA ASP A 119 3.91 2.33 16.52
C ASP A 119 3.63 3.82 16.76
N GLU A 120 3.57 4.62 15.68
CA GLU A 120 3.31 6.06 15.67
C GLU A 120 2.47 6.42 14.43
N GLY A 121 1.89 7.62 14.41
CA GLY A 121 1.31 8.13 13.18
C GLY A 121 -0.13 8.60 13.28
N ALA A 122 -0.73 8.81 12.12
CA ALA A 122 -2.13 9.21 11.99
C ALA A 122 -3.06 8.17 12.63
N GLY A 123 -4.08 8.64 13.35
CA GLY A 123 -5.04 7.77 14.05
C GLY A 123 -4.59 7.30 15.44
N ILE A 124 -3.41 7.69 15.90
CA ILE A 124 -2.94 7.47 17.27
C ILE A 124 -3.03 8.80 18.02
N ASP A 125 -3.96 8.90 18.97
CA ASP A 125 -4.15 10.10 19.80
C ASP A 125 -3.37 9.97 21.11
N ASN A 126 -2.03 9.96 21.00
CA ASN A 126 -1.13 9.93 22.15
C ASN A 126 0.13 10.77 21.86
N PRO A 127 0.24 11.98 22.43
CA PRO A 127 1.38 12.88 22.19
C PRO A 127 2.72 12.33 22.69
N GLU A 128 2.72 11.43 23.68
CA GLU A 128 3.95 10.80 24.16
C GLU A 128 4.52 9.78 23.16
N ILE A 129 3.64 9.23 22.33
CA ILE A 129 4.00 8.34 21.22
C ILE A 129 4.31 9.18 19.97
N ASN A 130 3.43 10.09 19.60
CA ASN A 130 3.47 10.87 18.37
C ASN A 130 4.40 12.10 18.43
N LYS A 131 5.64 11.92 18.86
CA LYS A 131 6.63 12.99 19.06
C LYS A 131 7.08 13.67 17.76
N TYR A 132 6.93 13.01 16.61
CA TYR A 132 7.36 13.49 15.29
C TYR A 132 6.19 14.05 14.46
N GLY A 133 5.01 14.14 15.05
CA GLY A 133 3.81 14.68 14.42
C GLY A 133 3.86 16.20 14.17
N PRO A 134 2.84 16.75 13.49
CA PRO A 134 1.67 16.03 12.96
C PRO A 134 2.04 15.10 11.80
N TYR A 135 1.26 14.01 11.63
CA TYR A 135 1.49 13.00 10.59
C TYR A 135 0.59 13.21 9.35
N PHE A 136 0.03 14.40 9.21
CA PHE A 136 -0.70 14.87 8.05
C PHE A 136 0.13 15.95 7.36
N GLN A 137 0.45 15.78 6.09
CA GLN A 137 1.38 16.69 5.42
C GLN A 137 0.85 18.13 5.33
N ARG A 138 -0.45 18.33 5.13
CA ARG A 138 -1.02 19.68 5.15
C ARG A 138 -0.81 20.43 6.46
N GLN A 139 -0.85 19.74 7.57
CA GLN A 139 -0.63 20.34 8.90
C GLN A 139 0.86 20.75 9.11
N ARG A 140 1.75 20.34 8.23
CA ARG A 140 3.19 20.63 8.26
C ARG A 140 3.60 21.77 7.29
N ALA A 141 2.64 22.50 6.74
CA ALA A 141 2.89 23.52 5.70
C ALA A 141 3.99 24.52 6.07
N GLU A 142 4.00 25.03 7.31
CA GLU A 142 5.02 25.98 7.80
C GLU A 142 6.43 25.37 7.79
N ILE A 143 6.55 24.05 8.07
CA ILE A 143 7.83 23.35 8.01
C ILE A 143 8.39 23.43 6.58
N TYR A 144 7.60 23.02 5.60
CA TYR A 144 8.03 23.03 4.20
C TYR A 144 8.34 24.44 3.71
N GLN A 145 7.51 25.42 4.04
CA GLN A 145 7.73 26.83 3.69
C GLN A 145 9.03 27.37 4.29
N THR A 146 9.39 26.97 5.50
CA THR A 146 10.66 27.32 6.15
C THR A 146 11.85 26.81 5.34
N TYR A 147 11.84 25.54 4.94
CA TYR A 147 12.94 24.98 4.14
C TYR A 147 12.99 25.56 2.73
N VAL A 148 11.83 25.85 2.10
CA VAL A 148 11.82 26.56 0.81
C VAL A 148 12.42 27.96 0.93
N LYS A 149 12.06 28.72 2.00
CA LYS A 149 12.61 30.05 2.25
C LYS A 149 14.15 30.01 2.41
N ASP A 150 14.65 29.00 3.11
CA ASP A 150 16.09 28.77 3.26
C ASP A 150 16.76 28.43 1.92
N LEU A 151 16.14 27.60 1.09
CA LEU A 151 16.63 27.30 -0.26
C LEU A 151 16.65 28.56 -1.14
N VAL A 152 15.66 29.46 -1.04
CA VAL A 152 15.67 30.74 -1.75
C VAL A 152 16.85 31.60 -1.30
N ARG A 153 17.09 31.71 0.03
CA ARG A 153 18.25 32.45 0.58
C ARG A 153 19.59 31.91 0.08
N LYS A 154 19.67 30.62 -0.19
CA LYS A 154 20.84 29.93 -0.75
C LYS A 154 20.92 30.02 -2.29
N GLY A 155 19.92 30.65 -2.95
CA GLY A 155 19.86 30.73 -4.42
C GLY A 155 19.51 29.37 -5.08
N LEU A 156 19.00 28.40 -4.32
CA LEU A 156 18.68 27.05 -4.76
C LEU A 156 17.18 26.83 -5.07
N ALA A 157 16.36 27.86 -4.84
CA ALA A 157 14.96 27.89 -5.25
C ALA A 157 14.58 29.29 -5.74
N TYR A 158 13.53 29.39 -6.55
CA TYR A 158 13.06 30.64 -7.14
C TYR A 158 11.56 30.57 -7.46
N PRO A 159 10.84 31.73 -7.52
CA PRO A 159 9.45 31.80 -7.91
C PRO A 159 9.27 31.65 -9.41
N CYS A 160 8.25 30.88 -9.83
CA CYS A 160 7.87 30.73 -11.23
C CYS A 160 6.43 31.19 -11.43
N PHE A 161 6.23 32.16 -12.32
CA PHE A 161 4.94 32.80 -12.64
C PHE A 161 4.33 32.29 -13.96
N CYS A 162 4.90 31.25 -14.58
CA CYS A 162 4.39 30.70 -15.84
C CYS A 162 2.99 30.14 -15.67
N THR A 163 2.12 30.46 -16.64
CA THR A 163 0.76 29.87 -16.74
C THR A 163 0.81 28.46 -17.32
N GLU A 164 -0.31 27.73 -17.23
CA GLU A 164 -0.43 26.39 -17.83
C GLU A 164 -0.25 26.45 -19.36
N GLU A 165 -0.76 27.50 -20.00
CA GLU A 165 -0.64 27.73 -21.44
C GLU A 165 0.85 27.95 -21.84
N GLU A 166 1.58 28.73 -21.07
CA GLU A 166 3.01 28.95 -21.31
C GLU A 166 3.83 27.67 -21.13
N LEU A 167 3.50 26.86 -20.10
CA LEU A 167 4.16 25.57 -19.88
C LEU A 167 3.84 24.57 -20.99
N THR A 168 2.60 24.56 -21.47
CA THR A 168 2.18 23.75 -22.61
C THR A 168 2.92 24.15 -23.88
N ALA A 169 3.01 25.46 -24.17
CA ALA A 169 3.75 25.96 -25.32
C ALA A 169 5.23 25.58 -25.29
N ILE A 170 5.86 25.63 -24.10
CA ILE A 170 7.25 25.17 -23.91
C ILE A 170 7.36 23.69 -24.26
N LYS A 171 6.47 22.86 -23.73
CA LYS A 171 6.45 21.42 -23.98
C LYS A 171 6.27 21.10 -25.47
N ASP A 172 5.33 21.77 -26.13
CA ASP A 172 5.05 21.56 -27.55
C ASP A 172 6.26 21.93 -28.42
N GLU A 173 6.96 23.01 -28.06
CA GLU A 173 8.17 23.43 -28.78
C GLU A 173 9.32 22.45 -28.56
N GLN A 174 9.51 21.94 -27.33
CA GLN A 174 10.49 20.91 -27.04
C GLN A 174 10.22 19.63 -27.84
N MET A 175 8.95 19.18 -27.91
CA MET A 175 8.57 17.99 -28.70
C MET A 175 8.83 18.17 -30.20
N LYS A 176 8.61 19.35 -30.79
CA LYS A 176 8.92 19.63 -32.21
C LYS A 176 10.41 19.46 -32.53
N HIS A 177 11.26 19.67 -31.57
CA HIS A 177 12.73 19.62 -31.73
C HIS A 177 13.37 18.38 -31.13
N ASP A 178 12.57 17.36 -30.72
CA ASP A 178 13.02 16.14 -30.06
C ASP A 178 13.92 16.40 -28.83
N ILE A 179 13.54 17.43 -28.05
CA ILE A 179 14.21 17.81 -26.82
C ILE A 179 13.47 17.21 -25.63
N LEU A 180 14.21 16.81 -24.59
CA LEU A 180 13.62 16.36 -23.33
C LEU A 180 12.61 17.41 -22.82
N THR A 181 11.36 16.99 -22.68
CA THR A 181 10.29 17.88 -22.22
C THR A 181 10.43 18.22 -20.75
N GLY A 182 10.08 19.46 -20.38
CA GLY A 182 10.04 19.92 -19.01
C GLY A 182 10.60 21.32 -18.79
N TYR A 183 10.72 21.71 -17.53
CA TYR A 183 11.12 23.07 -17.16
C TYR A 183 12.58 23.05 -16.68
N HIS A 184 13.50 23.29 -17.60
CA HIS A 184 14.95 23.18 -17.34
C HIS A 184 15.78 24.13 -18.23
N THR A 185 16.98 24.41 -17.82
CA THR A 185 17.98 25.20 -18.58
C THR A 185 17.38 26.48 -19.21
N LYS A 186 17.54 26.70 -20.52
CA LYS A 186 16.97 27.86 -21.27
C LYS A 186 15.44 27.89 -21.31
N TRP A 187 14.79 26.76 -21.08
CA TRP A 187 13.33 26.63 -21.06
C TRP A 187 12.72 27.07 -19.73
N ALA A 188 13.54 27.22 -18.67
CA ALA A 188 13.13 27.70 -17.37
C ALA A 188 13.11 29.24 -17.33
N LYS A 189 12.12 29.85 -18.00
CA LYS A 189 12.01 31.30 -18.22
C LYS A 189 12.14 32.14 -16.94
N CYS A 190 11.57 31.67 -15.82
CA CYS A 190 11.59 32.42 -14.56
C CYS A 190 12.86 32.20 -13.72
N ARG A 191 13.76 31.31 -14.15
CA ARG A 191 14.93 30.90 -13.37
C ARG A 191 15.89 32.07 -13.04
N ASN A 192 15.95 33.09 -13.91
CA ASN A 192 16.89 34.20 -13.81
C ASN A 192 16.15 35.55 -13.81
N LEU A 193 14.90 35.63 -13.34
CA LEU A 193 14.23 36.91 -13.15
C LEU A 193 14.97 37.75 -12.12
N SER A 194 15.05 39.05 -12.38
CA SER A 194 15.59 40.03 -11.41
C SER A 194 14.62 40.21 -10.22
N ILE A 195 15.11 40.77 -9.12
CA ILE A 195 14.26 41.05 -7.95
C ILE A 195 13.11 41.99 -8.31
N GLU A 196 13.40 43.01 -9.15
CA GLU A 196 12.42 43.99 -9.61
C GLU A 196 11.30 43.34 -10.42
N GLU A 197 11.65 42.40 -11.31
CA GLU A 197 10.67 41.61 -12.07
C GLU A 197 9.83 40.73 -11.17
N VAL A 198 10.44 40.06 -10.20
CA VAL A 198 9.72 39.25 -9.20
C VAL A 198 8.78 40.12 -8.36
N GLU A 199 9.28 41.24 -7.84
CA GLU A 199 8.48 42.18 -7.05
C GLU A 199 7.31 42.75 -7.85
N ALA A 200 7.54 43.12 -9.13
CA ALA A 200 6.47 43.59 -10.01
C ALA A 200 5.39 42.53 -10.25
N ASN A 201 5.79 41.29 -10.47
CA ASN A 201 4.84 40.18 -10.67
C ASN A 201 4.02 39.90 -9.38
N ILE A 202 4.65 39.92 -8.20
CA ILE A 202 3.97 39.74 -6.91
C ILE A 202 3.00 40.91 -6.65
N LYS A 203 3.43 42.16 -6.87
CA LYS A 203 2.59 43.37 -6.74
C LYS A 203 1.39 43.36 -7.70
N ALA A 204 1.56 42.79 -8.88
CA ALA A 204 0.48 42.56 -9.83
C ALA A 204 -0.49 41.42 -9.44
N GLY A 205 -0.25 40.73 -8.32
CA GLY A 205 -1.08 39.64 -7.84
C GLY A 205 -0.99 38.37 -8.66
N LYS A 206 0.08 38.19 -9.46
CA LYS A 206 0.26 36.96 -10.24
C LYS A 206 0.52 35.76 -9.32
N PRO A 207 -0.22 34.66 -9.47
CA PRO A 207 0.05 33.45 -8.72
C PRO A 207 1.42 32.88 -9.14
N TYR A 208 2.12 32.26 -8.21
CA TYR A 208 3.41 31.62 -8.48
C TYR A 208 3.57 30.35 -7.67
N VAL A 209 4.45 29.49 -8.16
CA VAL A 209 4.95 28.31 -7.48
C VAL A 209 6.43 28.48 -7.18
N MET A 210 6.94 27.76 -6.17
CA MET A 210 8.38 27.72 -5.94
C MET A 210 9.00 26.51 -6.64
N ARG A 211 10.05 26.74 -7.42
CA ARG A 211 10.79 25.69 -8.10
C ARG A 211 12.17 25.51 -7.51
N LEU A 212 12.62 24.26 -7.47
CA LEU A 212 14.02 23.92 -7.24
C LEU A 212 14.86 24.48 -8.39
N ARG A 213 16.01 25.06 -8.10
CA ARG A 213 17.05 25.33 -9.08
C ARG A 213 17.93 24.09 -9.17
N SER A 214 17.59 23.18 -10.07
CA SER A 214 18.33 21.93 -10.23
C SER A 214 19.81 22.18 -10.50
N GLN A 215 20.64 21.37 -9.86
CA GLN A 215 22.10 21.37 -9.98
C GLN A 215 22.60 20.25 -10.90
N GLY A 216 21.70 19.41 -11.41
CA GLY A 216 22.06 18.30 -12.28
C GLY A 216 22.61 18.75 -13.62
N THR A 217 23.39 17.89 -14.23
CA THR A 217 24.06 18.13 -15.50
C THR A 217 23.55 17.18 -16.56
N GLU A 218 23.12 17.70 -17.70
CA GLU A 218 22.69 16.90 -18.83
C GLU A 218 23.79 15.92 -19.29
N GLY A 219 23.41 14.67 -19.52
CA GLY A 219 24.33 13.61 -19.94
C GLY A 219 25.12 12.95 -18.81
N LYS A 220 24.99 13.42 -17.56
CA LYS A 220 25.52 12.71 -16.39
C LYS A 220 24.51 11.76 -15.79
N GLU A 221 25.01 10.72 -15.12
CA GLU A 221 24.24 9.74 -14.40
C GLU A 221 24.50 9.78 -12.90
N VAL A 222 23.48 9.46 -12.12
CA VAL A 222 23.56 9.18 -10.69
C VAL A 222 23.33 7.70 -10.47
N THR A 223 24.25 7.07 -9.77
CA THR A 223 24.15 5.65 -9.37
C THR A 223 23.80 5.55 -7.89
N PHE A 224 22.86 4.68 -7.57
CA PHE A 224 22.48 4.39 -6.20
C PHE A 224 22.24 2.89 -6.01
N LYS A 225 22.34 2.44 -4.78
CA LYS A 225 22.04 1.06 -4.40
C LYS A 225 20.62 0.98 -3.86
N ASP A 226 19.76 0.25 -4.56
CA ASP A 226 18.45 -0.17 -4.04
C ASP A 226 18.60 -1.48 -3.28
N THR A 227 17.92 -1.59 -2.14
CA THR A 227 18.07 -2.76 -1.25
C THR A 227 17.53 -4.05 -1.87
N ILE A 228 16.50 -3.94 -2.73
CA ILE A 228 15.89 -5.11 -3.41
C ILE A 228 16.55 -5.33 -4.78
N LYS A 229 16.66 -4.26 -5.58
CA LYS A 229 17.03 -4.34 -7.00
C LYS A 229 18.54 -4.25 -7.25
N GLY A 230 19.32 -3.92 -6.22
CA GLY A 230 20.77 -3.77 -6.35
C GLY A 230 21.20 -2.40 -6.88
N GLU A 231 22.31 -2.34 -7.59
CA GLU A 231 22.84 -1.07 -8.14
C GLU A 231 22.08 -0.66 -9.39
N ILE A 232 21.63 0.60 -9.43
CA ILE A 232 20.84 1.18 -10.51
C ILE A 232 21.42 2.56 -10.86
N SER A 233 21.51 2.85 -12.16
CA SER A 233 21.91 4.16 -12.68
C SER A 233 20.77 4.81 -13.44
N PHE A 234 20.59 6.11 -13.23
CA PHE A 234 19.66 6.97 -13.96
C PHE A 234 20.34 8.29 -14.35
N PRO A 235 19.86 8.98 -15.39
CA PRO A 235 20.27 10.35 -15.64
C PRO A 235 20.05 11.25 -14.41
N GLU A 236 20.97 12.18 -14.15
CA GLU A 236 20.77 13.20 -13.12
C GLU A 236 19.49 14.00 -13.39
N ASN A 237 18.82 14.45 -12.33
CA ASN A 237 17.69 15.35 -12.50
C ASN A 237 18.19 16.74 -12.97
N ILE A 238 17.72 17.17 -14.14
CA ILE A 238 17.95 18.52 -14.66
C ILE A 238 16.72 19.41 -14.60
N GLN A 239 15.59 18.86 -14.14
CA GLN A 239 14.31 19.56 -14.09
C GLN A 239 14.23 20.47 -12.87
N ASP A 240 13.82 21.71 -13.09
CA ASP A 240 13.47 22.63 -12.01
C ASP A 240 12.06 22.28 -11.50
N VAL A 241 11.98 21.18 -10.72
CA VAL A 241 10.71 20.65 -10.21
C VAL A 241 10.02 21.65 -9.28
N ILE A 242 8.70 21.66 -9.27
CA ILE A 242 7.94 22.43 -8.29
C ILE A 242 8.14 21.79 -6.91
N ILE A 243 8.59 22.57 -5.94
CA ILE A 243 8.76 22.16 -4.55
C ILE A 243 7.64 22.67 -3.65
N LEU A 244 7.07 23.85 -3.97
CA LEU A 244 5.92 24.42 -3.27
C LEU A 244 4.91 24.95 -4.27
N LYS A 245 3.65 24.57 -4.12
CA LYS A 245 2.54 25.00 -4.95
C LYS A 245 2.08 26.43 -4.55
N SER A 246 1.24 27.03 -5.38
CA SER A 246 0.70 28.38 -5.14
C SER A 246 -0.18 28.50 -3.89
N ASP A 247 -0.70 27.39 -3.38
CA ASP A 247 -1.44 27.28 -2.12
C ASP A 247 -0.54 27.17 -0.88
N GLY A 248 0.79 27.18 -1.06
CA GLY A 248 1.75 27.04 0.04
C GLY A 248 1.98 25.60 0.51
N ILE A 249 1.40 24.61 -0.18
CA ILE A 249 1.54 23.19 0.12
C ILE A 249 2.62 22.58 -0.79
N PRO A 250 3.50 21.69 -0.28
CA PRO A 250 4.58 21.11 -1.08
C PRO A 250 4.05 20.13 -2.13
N THR A 251 4.91 19.82 -3.10
CA THR A 251 4.74 18.61 -3.92
C THR A 251 5.28 17.41 -3.18
N TYR A 252 4.87 16.21 -3.63
CA TYR A 252 5.30 14.93 -3.05
C TYR A 252 6.82 14.83 -2.87
N HIS A 253 7.59 15.17 -3.92
CA HIS A 253 9.05 15.02 -3.89
C HIS A 253 9.71 15.80 -2.75
N PHE A 254 9.26 17.04 -2.55
CA PHE A 254 9.81 17.89 -1.50
C PHE A 254 9.33 17.49 -0.11
N ALA A 255 8.03 17.19 0.04
CA ALA A 255 7.47 16.71 1.29
C ALA A 255 8.14 15.43 1.76
N HIS A 256 8.37 14.47 0.84
CA HIS A 256 9.10 13.24 1.11
C HIS A 256 10.49 13.49 1.71
N ALA A 257 11.30 14.40 1.09
CA ALA A 257 12.65 14.65 1.58
C ALA A 257 12.67 15.28 2.97
N ILE A 258 11.78 16.25 3.24
CA ILE A 258 11.68 16.93 4.53
C ILE A 258 11.16 15.99 5.62
N ASP A 259 10.06 15.27 5.34
CA ASP A 259 9.41 14.45 6.36
C ASP A 259 10.23 13.21 6.71
N ASP A 260 10.77 12.51 5.72
CA ASP A 260 11.57 11.31 5.99
C ASP A 260 12.85 11.66 6.76
N HIS A 261 13.40 12.87 6.56
CA HIS A 261 14.49 13.38 7.37
C HIS A 261 14.04 13.70 8.81
N LEU A 262 13.04 14.58 8.98
CA LEU A 262 12.60 15.04 10.31
C LEU A 262 11.93 13.94 11.15
N MET A 263 11.30 12.96 10.50
CA MET A 263 10.70 11.79 11.18
C MET A 263 11.71 10.65 11.39
N GLY A 264 12.94 10.81 10.88
CA GLY A 264 14.05 9.87 11.10
C GLY A 264 13.88 8.55 10.35
N THR A 265 13.24 8.54 9.18
CA THR A 265 13.12 7.35 8.32
C THR A 265 14.50 6.85 7.89
N THR A 266 14.75 5.56 8.05
CA THR A 266 16.03 4.95 7.66
C THR A 266 15.91 4.13 6.38
N LEU A 267 14.72 3.55 6.13
CA LEU A 267 14.44 2.74 4.95
C LEU A 267 13.07 3.11 4.37
N VAL A 268 13.04 3.40 3.08
CA VAL A 268 11.82 3.71 2.32
C VAL A 268 11.46 2.52 1.45
N ILE A 269 10.40 1.81 1.83
CA ILE A 269 9.81 0.74 1.01
C ILE A 269 8.65 1.32 0.22
N ARG A 270 8.65 1.14 -1.11
CA ARG A 270 7.59 1.64 -1.99
C ARG A 270 7.59 0.91 -3.33
N GLY A 271 6.55 1.07 -4.13
CA GLY A 271 6.45 0.44 -5.45
C GLY A 271 7.51 0.94 -6.44
N GLU A 272 7.91 0.09 -7.37
CA GLU A 272 8.93 0.39 -8.40
C GLU A 272 8.53 1.48 -9.39
N GLU A 273 7.27 1.91 -9.41
CA GLU A 273 6.82 3.08 -10.18
C GLU A 273 7.51 4.38 -9.75
N TRP A 274 8.09 4.41 -8.56
CA TRP A 274 8.82 5.55 -8.02
C TRP A 274 10.33 5.55 -8.32
N LEU A 275 10.85 4.51 -8.98
CA LEU A 275 12.27 4.41 -9.32
C LEU A 275 12.76 5.62 -10.13
N SER A 276 11.99 6.05 -11.13
CA SER A 276 12.34 7.20 -11.98
C SER A 276 12.40 8.53 -11.22
N SER A 277 11.84 8.61 -10.02
CA SER A 277 11.88 9.80 -9.16
C SER A 277 13.09 9.85 -8.24
N VAL A 278 13.85 8.76 -8.11
CA VAL A 278 14.99 8.68 -7.18
C VAL A 278 16.08 9.72 -7.48
N PRO A 279 16.45 10.02 -8.74
CA PRO A 279 17.41 11.09 -9.03
C PRO A 279 17.01 12.44 -8.43
N THR A 280 15.73 12.81 -8.56
CA THR A 280 15.19 14.05 -7.96
C THR A 280 15.27 14.01 -6.43
N HIS A 281 14.96 12.86 -5.81
CA HIS A 281 15.05 12.72 -4.36
C HIS A 281 16.50 12.80 -3.88
N ILE A 282 17.44 12.16 -4.57
CA ILE A 282 18.87 12.23 -4.24
C ILE A 282 19.35 13.70 -4.30
N GLU A 283 18.98 14.43 -5.35
CA GLU A 283 19.30 15.85 -5.47
C GLU A 283 18.74 16.66 -4.30
N LEU A 284 17.46 16.46 -3.94
CA LEU A 284 16.82 17.15 -2.83
C LEU A 284 17.52 16.88 -1.50
N PHE A 285 17.81 15.63 -1.17
CA PHE A 285 18.54 15.28 0.05
C PHE A 285 19.93 15.92 0.10
N ASN A 286 20.65 15.95 -1.03
CA ASN A 286 21.97 16.57 -1.13
C ASN A 286 21.89 18.10 -0.95
N ILE A 287 20.97 18.78 -1.62
CA ILE A 287 20.78 20.23 -1.55
C ILE A 287 20.35 20.68 -0.14
N LEU A 288 19.51 19.89 0.51
CA LEU A 288 19.07 20.14 1.88
C LEU A 288 20.14 19.79 2.93
N GLY A 289 21.19 19.06 2.54
CA GLY A 289 22.24 18.61 3.45
C GLY A 289 21.79 17.44 4.34
N PHE A 290 20.76 16.70 3.95
CA PHE A 290 20.20 15.61 4.72
C PHE A 290 20.87 14.27 4.41
N LYS A 291 20.93 13.40 5.41
CA LYS A 291 21.27 12.01 5.18
C LYS A 291 20.08 11.33 4.51
N ARG A 292 20.30 10.80 3.33
CA ARG A 292 19.29 10.05 2.59
C ARG A 292 18.99 8.71 3.27
N PRO A 293 17.70 8.28 3.35
CA PRO A 293 17.33 6.92 3.73
C PRO A 293 17.76 5.93 2.64
N ASP A 294 17.87 4.65 3.00
CA ASP A 294 17.97 3.58 2.02
C ASP A 294 16.62 3.40 1.30
N TYR A 295 16.66 2.94 0.04
CA TYR A 295 15.48 2.66 -0.75
C TYR A 295 15.34 1.17 -1.02
N ALA A 296 14.10 0.69 -1.00
CA ALA A 296 13.72 -0.66 -1.36
C ALA A 296 12.47 -0.60 -2.26
N HIS A 297 12.64 -0.75 -3.57
CA HIS A 297 11.55 -0.67 -4.52
C HIS A 297 10.96 -2.06 -4.80
N THR A 298 9.74 -2.27 -4.33
CA THR A 298 9.01 -3.53 -4.50
C THR A 298 8.49 -3.67 -5.91
N ALA A 299 8.57 -4.89 -6.44
CA ALA A 299 8.01 -5.22 -7.74
C ALA A 299 6.47 -5.15 -7.71
N HIS A 300 5.88 -4.86 -8.87
CA HIS A 300 4.43 -4.88 -9.02
C HIS A 300 3.82 -6.26 -8.79
N LEU A 301 2.60 -6.29 -8.27
CA LEU A 301 1.77 -7.49 -8.32
C LEU A 301 1.28 -7.69 -9.76
N MET A 302 1.60 -8.84 -10.31
CA MET A 302 1.32 -9.22 -11.71
C MET A 302 0.29 -10.35 -11.74
N LYS A 303 -0.45 -10.46 -12.84
CA LYS A 303 -1.39 -11.56 -13.12
C LYS A 303 -1.14 -12.12 -14.50
N MET A 304 -1.35 -13.42 -14.67
CA MET A 304 -1.39 -14.04 -16.00
C MET A 304 -2.71 -13.71 -16.69
N GLU A 305 -2.65 -13.29 -17.94
CA GLU A 305 -3.80 -13.02 -18.80
C GLU A 305 -3.61 -13.78 -20.12
N GLN A 306 -4.67 -14.44 -20.58
CA GLN A 306 -4.65 -15.07 -21.89
C GLN A 306 -4.99 -14.00 -22.95
N LEU A 307 -4.11 -13.83 -23.92
CA LEU A 307 -4.31 -12.93 -25.05
C LEU A 307 -5.25 -13.54 -26.08
N GLU A 308 -5.74 -12.72 -27.02
CA GLU A 308 -6.68 -13.14 -28.08
C GLU A 308 -6.11 -14.26 -28.98
N ASP A 309 -4.79 -14.32 -29.11
CA ASP A 309 -4.08 -15.37 -29.87
C ASP A 309 -3.87 -16.68 -29.07
N GLY A 310 -4.39 -16.75 -27.83
CA GLY A 310 -4.26 -17.88 -26.92
C GLY A 310 -2.95 -17.93 -26.13
N THR A 311 -2.02 -17.00 -26.35
CA THR A 311 -0.77 -16.93 -25.58
C THR A 311 -1.00 -16.35 -24.18
N MET A 312 -0.18 -16.79 -23.20
CA MET A 312 -0.23 -16.27 -21.84
C MET A 312 0.76 -15.13 -21.68
N SER A 313 0.30 -14.00 -21.16
CA SER A 313 1.12 -12.82 -20.91
C SER A 313 0.99 -12.37 -19.44
N LYS A 314 2.08 -11.81 -18.90
CA LYS A 314 2.05 -11.17 -17.57
C LYS A 314 1.65 -9.71 -17.71
N ARG A 315 0.67 -9.27 -16.94
CA ARG A 315 0.32 -7.86 -16.80
C ARG A 315 0.23 -7.43 -15.33
N LYS A 316 0.42 -6.14 -15.08
CA LYS A 316 0.17 -5.54 -13.76
C LYS A 316 -1.31 -5.65 -13.41
N LEU A 317 -1.62 -5.98 -12.14
CA LEU A 317 -2.98 -5.85 -11.63
C LEU A 317 -3.46 -4.41 -11.76
N SER A 318 -4.71 -4.24 -12.14
CA SER A 318 -5.29 -2.92 -12.38
C SER A 318 -6.66 -2.76 -11.72
N LYS A 319 -6.92 -1.58 -11.17
CA LYS A 319 -8.19 -1.23 -10.50
C LYS A 319 -9.44 -1.49 -11.34
N ARG A 320 -9.32 -1.39 -12.68
CA ARG A 320 -10.48 -1.52 -13.59
C ARG A 320 -10.81 -2.97 -13.95
N LYS A 321 -9.81 -3.85 -13.99
CA LYS A 321 -9.95 -5.23 -14.48
C LYS A 321 -9.98 -6.26 -13.33
N ASP A 322 -9.38 -5.95 -12.20
CA ASP A 322 -9.07 -6.91 -11.14
C ASP A 322 -9.68 -6.46 -9.81
N PRO A 323 -10.89 -6.95 -9.44
CA PRO A 323 -11.53 -6.63 -8.17
C PRO A 323 -10.67 -7.04 -6.97
N GLU A 324 -9.90 -8.12 -7.11
CA GLU A 324 -8.95 -8.62 -6.11
C GLU A 324 -7.79 -7.67 -5.82
N LEU A 325 -7.66 -6.58 -6.55
CA LEU A 325 -6.72 -5.51 -6.19
C LEU A 325 -7.24 -4.68 -5.01
N SER A 326 -8.56 -4.56 -4.82
CA SER A 326 -9.15 -3.85 -3.68
C SER A 326 -9.08 -4.68 -2.40
N LEU A 327 -8.68 -4.07 -1.28
CA LEU A 327 -8.76 -4.76 0.02
C LEU A 327 -10.20 -5.00 0.48
N ASP A 328 -11.16 -4.19 0.03
CA ASP A 328 -12.58 -4.40 0.32
C ASP A 328 -13.12 -5.71 -0.29
N PHE A 329 -12.57 -6.15 -1.43
CA PHE A 329 -12.90 -7.45 -2.01
C PHE A 329 -12.72 -8.59 -1.01
N TYR A 330 -11.58 -8.62 -0.32
CA TYR A 330 -11.30 -9.67 0.67
C TYR A 330 -12.20 -9.59 1.89
N ARG A 331 -12.54 -8.38 2.33
CA ARG A 331 -13.46 -8.17 3.45
C ARG A 331 -14.89 -8.57 3.10
N GLN A 332 -15.39 -8.11 1.95
CA GLN A 332 -16.77 -8.39 1.49
C GLN A 332 -17.02 -9.86 1.19
N ASP A 333 -16.06 -10.54 0.58
CA ASP A 333 -16.16 -11.98 0.35
C ASP A 333 -15.82 -12.81 1.61
N GLY A 334 -15.19 -12.20 2.62
CA GLY A 334 -14.88 -12.79 3.90
C GLY A 334 -13.68 -13.73 3.86
N TYR A 335 -12.57 -13.27 3.25
CA TYR A 335 -11.27 -13.91 3.42
C TYR A 335 -10.74 -13.62 4.82
N HIS A 336 -10.32 -14.68 5.52
CA HIS A 336 -9.74 -14.51 6.85
C HIS A 336 -8.43 -13.69 6.77
N PRO A 337 -8.25 -12.62 7.58
CA PRO A 337 -7.09 -11.72 7.48
C PRO A 337 -5.75 -12.46 7.54
N HIS A 338 -5.65 -13.45 8.44
CA HIS A 338 -4.45 -14.27 8.58
C HIS A 338 -4.11 -15.02 7.29
N CYS A 339 -5.10 -15.58 6.58
CA CYS A 339 -4.87 -16.28 5.31
C CYS A 339 -4.31 -15.34 4.24
N VAL A 340 -4.83 -14.12 4.16
CA VAL A 340 -4.33 -13.09 3.24
C VAL A 340 -2.89 -12.69 3.60
N LYS A 341 -2.58 -12.50 4.89
CA LYS A 341 -1.21 -12.21 5.37
C LYS A 341 -0.24 -13.34 4.99
N VAL A 342 -0.58 -14.60 5.29
CA VAL A 342 0.25 -15.77 4.93
C VAL A 342 0.50 -15.80 3.42
N TYR A 343 -0.55 -15.61 2.62
CA TYR A 343 -0.41 -15.57 1.16
C TYR A 343 0.54 -14.46 0.70
N LEU A 344 0.34 -13.22 1.18
CA LEU A 344 1.21 -12.10 0.81
C LEU A 344 2.67 -12.32 1.24
N MET A 345 2.90 -12.96 2.39
CA MET A 345 4.25 -13.32 2.83
C MET A 345 4.93 -14.31 1.87
N THR A 346 4.20 -15.23 1.23
CA THR A 346 4.77 -16.12 0.20
C THR A 346 5.19 -15.35 -1.06
N LEU A 347 4.53 -14.23 -1.36
CA LEU A 347 4.89 -13.35 -2.48
C LEU A 347 6.02 -12.40 -2.13
N LEU A 348 6.07 -11.93 -0.86
CA LEU A 348 7.06 -10.99 -0.38
C LEU A 348 8.45 -11.60 -0.24
N ASN A 349 8.53 -12.84 0.25
CA ASN A 349 9.82 -13.44 0.62
C ASN A 349 9.93 -14.89 0.16
N SER A 350 10.88 -15.16 -0.72
CA SER A 350 11.05 -16.49 -1.33
C SER A 350 11.37 -17.62 -0.35
N ASN A 351 11.81 -17.31 0.88
CA ASN A 351 12.11 -18.30 1.91
C ASN A 351 10.93 -18.57 2.85
N PHE A 352 9.85 -17.76 2.75
CA PHE A 352 8.75 -17.83 3.71
C PHE A 352 7.98 -19.15 3.62
N GLU A 353 7.64 -19.60 2.42
CA GLU A 353 6.83 -20.81 2.20
C GLU A 353 7.51 -22.05 2.81
N GLU A 354 8.81 -22.25 2.55
CA GLU A 354 9.58 -23.35 3.11
C GLU A 354 9.70 -23.27 4.64
N TRP A 355 9.86 -22.05 5.19
CA TRP A 355 9.89 -21.84 6.64
C TRP A 355 8.54 -22.16 7.26
N TYR A 356 7.45 -21.68 6.67
CA TYR A 356 6.09 -21.86 7.16
C TYR A 356 5.66 -23.32 7.17
N ASP A 357 6.03 -24.08 6.14
CA ASP A 357 5.79 -25.53 6.08
C ASP A 357 6.49 -26.31 7.22
N LYS A 358 7.68 -25.84 7.61
CA LYS A 358 8.45 -26.44 8.73
C LYS A 358 7.99 -25.97 10.11
N HIS A 359 7.27 -24.86 10.20
CA HIS A 359 6.83 -24.23 11.44
C HIS A 359 5.31 -23.90 11.37
N PRO A 360 4.44 -24.92 11.15
CA PRO A 360 3.02 -24.71 10.84
C PRO A 360 2.22 -24.07 11.97
N ASP A 361 2.72 -24.14 13.20
CA ASP A 361 2.06 -23.63 14.42
C ASP A 361 2.74 -22.35 14.95
N SER A 362 3.80 -21.87 14.30
CA SER A 362 4.51 -20.65 14.71
C SER A 362 3.79 -19.41 14.17
N PRO A 363 3.71 -18.33 14.97
CA PRO A 363 3.29 -17.02 14.47
C PRO A 363 4.17 -16.57 13.30
N ILE A 364 3.57 -15.95 12.30
CA ILE A 364 4.32 -15.45 11.13
C ILE A 364 5.36 -14.39 11.51
N GLU A 365 5.20 -13.76 12.64
CA GLU A 365 6.10 -12.77 13.23
C GLU A 365 7.46 -13.37 13.65
N GLU A 366 7.53 -14.68 13.88
CA GLU A 366 8.79 -15.39 14.16
C GLU A 366 9.64 -15.60 12.90
N PHE A 367 9.03 -15.50 11.72
CA PHE A 367 9.79 -15.57 10.48
C PHE A 367 10.78 -14.42 10.37
N LYS A 368 12.05 -14.74 10.17
CA LYS A 368 13.09 -13.73 9.94
C LYS A 368 13.02 -13.21 8.51
N PHE A 369 12.33 -12.10 8.36
CA PHE A 369 12.16 -11.44 7.06
C PHE A 369 13.48 -10.87 6.54
N ASP A 370 13.83 -11.17 5.30
CA ASP A 370 15.03 -10.65 4.64
C ASP A 370 14.63 -9.86 3.38
N VAL A 371 14.84 -8.56 3.40
CA VAL A 371 14.53 -7.65 2.28
C VAL A 371 15.25 -8.05 0.98
N HIS A 372 16.43 -8.66 1.07
CA HIS A 372 17.17 -9.12 -0.11
C HIS A 372 16.58 -10.39 -0.76
N LYS A 373 15.61 -11.03 -0.10
CA LYS A 373 14.85 -12.18 -0.61
C LYS A 373 13.49 -11.79 -1.18
N MET A 374 13.21 -10.49 -1.22
CA MET A 374 12.02 -9.98 -1.92
C MET A 374 12.15 -10.13 -3.44
N ALA A 375 11.00 -10.28 -4.12
CA ALA A 375 10.98 -10.43 -5.57
C ALA A 375 11.53 -9.18 -6.27
N GLN A 376 12.55 -9.35 -7.12
CA GLN A 376 13.11 -8.26 -7.94
C GLN A 376 12.26 -7.93 -9.17
N SER A 377 11.54 -8.91 -9.69
CA SER A 377 10.60 -8.79 -10.82
C SER A 377 9.20 -9.16 -10.36
N GLY A 378 8.16 -8.71 -11.07
CA GLY A 378 6.76 -8.80 -10.67
C GLY A 378 6.35 -10.09 -9.95
N ALA A 379 5.80 -9.95 -8.76
CA ALA A 379 5.25 -11.05 -7.99
C ALA A 379 3.92 -11.51 -8.60
N LEU A 380 3.84 -12.80 -8.97
CA LEU A 380 2.66 -13.33 -9.64
C LEU A 380 1.55 -13.62 -8.62
N PHE A 381 0.47 -12.86 -8.73
CA PHE A 381 -0.74 -13.06 -7.95
C PHE A 381 -1.55 -14.24 -8.52
N ASP A 382 -1.92 -15.18 -7.65
CA ASP A 382 -2.63 -16.41 -7.98
C ASP A 382 -3.73 -16.67 -6.95
N MET A 383 -5.00 -16.59 -7.38
CA MET A 383 -6.17 -16.83 -6.53
C MET A 383 -6.27 -18.29 -6.07
N ASP A 384 -5.91 -19.26 -6.91
CA ASP A 384 -5.96 -20.68 -6.55
C ASP A 384 -4.97 -21.00 -5.42
N LYS A 385 -3.79 -20.33 -5.46
CA LYS A 385 -2.82 -20.43 -4.36
C LYS A 385 -3.38 -19.82 -3.07
N LEU A 386 -4.04 -18.66 -3.16
CA LEU A 386 -4.70 -18.05 -1.99
C LEU A 386 -5.78 -18.99 -1.41
N HIS A 387 -6.66 -19.53 -2.25
CA HIS A 387 -7.70 -20.47 -1.82
C HIS A 387 -7.10 -21.72 -1.17
N ASN A 388 -6.01 -22.26 -1.73
CA ASN A 388 -5.32 -23.39 -1.13
C ASN A 388 -4.73 -23.07 0.25
N ILE A 389 -4.16 -21.89 0.43
CA ILE A 389 -3.69 -21.40 1.73
C ILE A 389 -4.89 -21.27 2.69
N CYS A 390 -5.99 -20.64 2.27
CA CYS A 390 -7.20 -20.52 3.10
C CYS A 390 -7.68 -21.89 3.58
N ARG A 391 -7.82 -22.88 2.69
CA ARG A 391 -8.21 -24.25 3.05
C ARG A 391 -7.29 -24.88 4.09
N ASN A 392 -6.00 -24.66 3.97
CA ASN A 392 -5.01 -25.18 4.93
C ASN A 392 -5.11 -24.47 6.28
N GLU A 393 -5.25 -23.15 6.29
CA GLU A 393 -5.32 -22.37 7.54
C GLU A 393 -6.62 -22.60 8.29
N PHE A 394 -7.78 -22.61 7.61
CA PHE A 394 -9.05 -22.98 8.26
C PHE A 394 -9.02 -24.37 8.88
N ALA A 395 -8.33 -25.33 8.24
CA ALA A 395 -8.19 -26.67 8.80
C ALA A 395 -7.33 -26.73 10.09
N LYS A 396 -6.52 -25.70 10.38
CA LYS A 396 -5.75 -25.59 11.63
C LYS A 396 -6.53 -24.86 12.74
N MET A 397 -7.48 -23.98 12.37
CA MET A 397 -8.23 -23.17 13.34
C MET A 397 -9.14 -24.04 14.19
N ASP A 398 -9.37 -23.63 15.44
CA ASP A 398 -10.40 -24.24 16.27
C ASP A 398 -11.81 -23.78 15.87
N THR A 399 -12.82 -24.50 16.38
CA THR A 399 -14.23 -24.24 16.05
C THR A 399 -14.67 -22.85 16.51
N ASP A 400 -14.18 -22.41 17.69
CA ASP A 400 -14.56 -21.12 18.26
C ASP A 400 -14.02 -19.96 17.41
N ALA A 401 -12.76 -20.04 16.98
CA ALA A 401 -12.16 -19.03 16.12
C ALA A 401 -12.89 -18.90 14.76
N ILE A 402 -13.28 -20.04 14.17
CA ILE A 402 -14.06 -20.03 12.91
C ILE A 402 -15.47 -19.47 13.15
N TYR A 403 -16.13 -19.87 14.25
CA TYR A 403 -17.43 -19.34 14.62
C TYR A 403 -17.41 -17.82 14.78
N ASP A 404 -16.48 -17.31 15.56
CA ASP A 404 -16.34 -15.87 15.82
C ASP A 404 -16.06 -15.08 14.53
N PHE A 405 -15.17 -15.58 13.67
CA PHE A 405 -14.91 -14.99 12.37
C PHE A 405 -16.16 -14.94 11.48
N LEU A 406 -16.89 -16.05 11.35
CA LEU A 406 -18.12 -16.12 10.56
C LEU A 406 -19.21 -15.23 11.14
N TYR A 407 -19.35 -15.18 12.46
CA TYR A 407 -20.32 -14.33 13.14
C TYR A 407 -20.06 -12.83 12.86
N GLU A 408 -18.83 -12.36 13.05
CA GLU A 408 -18.47 -10.96 12.80
C GLU A 408 -18.64 -10.60 11.31
N TRP A 409 -18.28 -11.49 10.40
CA TRP A 409 -18.50 -11.27 8.98
C TRP A 409 -19.99 -11.16 8.64
N ASN A 410 -20.85 -12.07 9.16
CA ASN A 410 -22.29 -12.02 8.91
C ASN A 410 -22.93 -10.74 9.47
N LYS A 411 -22.51 -10.25 10.63
CA LYS A 411 -22.99 -8.98 11.19
C LYS A 411 -22.74 -7.78 10.26
N GLU A 412 -21.68 -7.80 9.50
CA GLU A 412 -21.33 -6.70 8.59
C GLU A 412 -21.95 -6.89 7.20
N TYR A 413 -21.86 -8.09 6.64
CA TYR A 413 -22.14 -8.34 5.21
C TYR A 413 -23.35 -9.21 4.93
N ASN A 414 -23.93 -9.87 5.93
CA ASN A 414 -25.06 -10.82 5.75
C ASN A 414 -26.03 -10.76 6.94
N LYS A 415 -26.41 -9.54 7.32
CA LYS A 415 -27.14 -9.23 8.54
C LYS A 415 -28.44 -10.02 8.72
N ASP A 416 -29.18 -10.22 7.62
CA ASP A 416 -30.47 -10.91 7.63
C ASP A 416 -30.35 -12.39 8.03
N MET A 417 -29.14 -12.95 7.91
CA MET A 417 -28.88 -14.35 8.24
C MET A 417 -28.30 -14.56 9.63
N VAL A 418 -28.01 -13.49 10.38
CA VAL A 418 -27.45 -13.61 11.74
C VAL A 418 -28.40 -14.35 12.66
N ASP A 419 -29.67 -13.98 12.67
CA ASP A 419 -30.70 -14.63 13.52
C ASP A 419 -31.04 -16.04 13.07
N VAL A 420 -30.65 -16.45 11.87
CA VAL A 420 -30.83 -17.82 11.36
C VAL A 420 -29.66 -18.70 11.81
N TYR A 421 -28.45 -18.36 11.38
CA TYR A 421 -27.29 -19.21 11.61
C TYR A 421 -26.76 -19.16 13.05
N PHE A 422 -26.86 -18.00 13.72
CA PHE A 422 -26.23 -17.76 15.01
C PHE A 422 -27.23 -17.70 16.19
N LYS A 423 -28.49 -18.02 15.94
CA LYS A 423 -29.54 -18.11 16.98
C LYS A 423 -29.19 -19.10 18.11
N SER A 424 -28.53 -20.19 17.76
CA SER A 424 -28.00 -21.16 18.71
C SER A 424 -26.51 -21.39 18.47
N PRO A 425 -25.63 -20.72 19.20
CA PRO A 425 -24.17 -20.88 19.07
C PRO A 425 -23.71 -22.33 19.19
N GLU A 426 -24.27 -23.07 20.17
CA GLU A 426 -23.92 -24.48 20.40
C GLU A 426 -24.28 -25.37 19.20
N TYR A 427 -25.44 -25.14 18.60
CA TYR A 427 -25.87 -25.87 17.43
C TYR A 427 -24.97 -25.61 16.22
N PHE A 428 -24.69 -24.36 15.93
CA PHE A 428 -23.85 -24.02 14.78
C PHE A 428 -22.39 -24.47 14.98
N LYS A 429 -21.86 -24.39 16.21
CA LYS A 429 -20.53 -24.95 16.51
C LYS A 429 -20.47 -26.45 16.29
N LYS A 430 -21.50 -27.19 16.68
CA LYS A 430 -21.60 -28.65 16.38
C LYS A 430 -21.66 -28.93 14.87
N ALA A 431 -22.41 -28.13 14.13
CA ALA A 431 -22.45 -28.24 12.67
C ALA A 431 -21.08 -27.97 12.04
N LEU A 432 -20.34 -26.93 12.52
CA LEU A 432 -18.98 -26.68 12.13
C LEU A 432 -18.03 -27.83 12.42
N GLU A 433 -18.07 -28.39 13.63
CA GLU A 433 -17.26 -29.54 14.05
C GLU A 433 -17.50 -30.76 13.15
N LEU A 434 -18.76 -31.06 12.89
CA LEU A 434 -19.16 -32.14 12.00
C LEU A 434 -18.64 -31.94 10.59
N PHE A 435 -18.84 -30.73 10.05
CA PHE A 435 -18.45 -30.41 8.68
C PHE A 435 -16.90 -30.39 8.50
N MET A 436 -16.17 -29.87 9.48
CA MET A 436 -14.72 -29.86 9.48
C MET A 436 -14.07 -31.22 9.77
N GLY A 437 -14.84 -32.17 10.23
CA GLY A 437 -14.34 -33.47 10.65
C GLY A 437 -13.49 -33.41 11.93
N VAL A 438 -13.92 -32.61 12.91
CA VAL A 438 -13.25 -32.56 14.23
C VAL A 438 -13.29 -33.91 14.87
N GLY A 439 -12.16 -34.36 15.41
CA GLY A 439 -12.04 -35.73 15.95
C GLY A 439 -11.72 -36.81 14.90
N GLN A 440 -11.77 -36.53 13.63
CA GLN A 440 -11.35 -37.45 12.57
C GLN A 440 -9.83 -37.46 12.39
N LYS A 441 -9.29 -38.53 11.79
CA LYS A 441 -7.85 -38.67 11.50
C LYS A 441 -7.28 -37.52 10.68
N ARG A 442 -8.12 -36.91 9.84
CA ARG A 442 -7.75 -35.71 9.02
C ARG A 442 -8.95 -34.77 9.01
N ARG A 443 -8.68 -33.48 9.25
CA ARG A 443 -9.66 -32.42 9.05
C ARG A 443 -9.94 -32.19 7.58
N ARG A 444 -11.17 -31.80 7.26
CA ARG A 444 -11.54 -31.39 5.90
C ARG A 444 -10.92 -30.03 5.56
N LYS A 445 -10.70 -29.81 4.28
CA LYS A 445 -10.06 -28.61 3.71
C LYS A 445 -10.97 -27.98 2.65
N ASP A 446 -12.20 -27.63 3.05
CA ASP A 446 -13.22 -27.13 2.12
C ASP A 446 -13.47 -25.63 2.28
N PHE A 447 -13.02 -25.01 3.39
CA PHE A 447 -13.30 -23.61 3.72
C PHE A 447 -12.27 -22.68 3.09
N GLU A 448 -12.74 -21.71 2.33
CA GLU A 448 -11.91 -20.72 1.64
C GLU A 448 -12.19 -19.31 2.13
N TYR A 449 -13.45 -18.88 2.17
CA TYR A 449 -13.89 -17.55 2.62
C TYR A 449 -15.36 -17.59 3.05
N ALA A 450 -15.79 -16.67 3.90
CA ALA A 450 -17.10 -16.73 4.57
C ALA A 450 -18.29 -16.84 3.60
N LYS A 451 -18.29 -16.08 2.51
CA LYS A 451 -19.35 -16.09 1.49
C LYS A 451 -19.47 -17.46 0.79
N GLN A 452 -18.40 -18.22 0.67
CA GLN A 452 -18.39 -19.57 0.14
C GLN A 452 -18.78 -20.59 1.23
N ILE A 453 -18.39 -20.35 2.49
CA ILE A 453 -18.62 -21.25 3.62
C ILE A 453 -20.10 -21.25 4.00
N MET A 454 -20.74 -20.08 4.14
CA MET A 454 -22.08 -19.98 4.69
C MET A 454 -23.15 -20.83 3.95
N PRO A 455 -23.20 -20.84 2.61
CA PRO A 455 -24.16 -21.70 1.90
C PRO A 455 -23.97 -23.20 2.15
N MET A 456 -22.77 -23.65 2.54
CA MET A 456 -22.52 -25.05 2.84
C MET A 456 -23.31 -25.55 4.06
N PHE A 457 -23.77 -24.63 4.92
CA PHE A 457 -24.55 -24.94 6.11
C PHE A 457 -26.06 -24.80 5.89
N SER A 458 -26.53 -24.44 4.70
CA SER A 458 -27.93 -24.16 4.42
C SER A 458 -28.87 -25.34 4.78
N PHE A 459 -28.39 -26.57 4.64
CA PHE A 459 -29.18 -27.76 4.94
C PHE A 459 -29.27 -28.11 6.45
N PHE A 460 -28.54 -27.40 7.31
CA PHE A 460 -28.67 -27.54 8.77
C PHE A 460 -29.77 -26.65 9.36
N PHE A 461 -30.35 -25.74 8.59
CA PHE A 461 -31.30 -24.73 9.06
C PHE A 461 -32.56 -24.75 8.19
N ASP A 462 -33.71 -24.94 8.80
CA ASP A 462 -35.00 -25.01 8.08
C ASP A 462 -35.28 -23.74 7.27
N GLU A 463 -34.86 -22.58 7.76
CA GLU A 463 -35.06 -21.28 7.13
C GLU A 463 -34.27 -21.11 5.82
N THR A 464 -33.18 -21.84 5.67
CA THR A 464 -32.28 -21.75 4.48
C THR A 464 -32.28 -23.00 3.63
N PHE A 465 -32.92 -24.08 4.12
CA PHE A 465 -33.02 -25.33 3.39
C PHE A 465 -34.00 -25.19 2.23
N VAL A 466 -33.49 -25.19 1.01
CA VAL A 466 -34.31 -25.21 -0.21
C VAL A 466 -34.11 -26.57 -0.88
N PRO A 467 -35.08 -27.46 -0.84
CA PRO A 467 -35.01 -28.71 -1.58
C PRO A 467 -35.10 -28.42 -3.08
N ASN A 468 -33.96 -28.46 -3.74
CA ASN A 468 -33.85 -28.26 -5.19
C ASN A 468 -32.94 -29.35 -5.75
N TYR A 469 -33.53 -30.52 -6.01
CA TYR A 469 -32.80 -31.66 -6.53
C TYR A 469 -33.35 -32.06 -7.89
N GLU A 470 -32.52 -32.03 -8.89
CA GLU A 470 -32.74 -32.72 -10.16
C GLU A 470 -32.11 -34.11 -10.06
N PHE A 471 -32.94 -35.12 -9.87
CA PHE A 471 -32.44 -36.48 -9.83
C PHE A 471 -32.25 -37.03 -11.24
N LYS A 472 -31.13 -37.72 -11.45
CA LYS A 472 -30.82 -38.40 -12.73
C LYS A 472 -31.64 -39.69 -12.92
N TYR A 473 -32.37 -40.10 -11.90
CA TYR A 473 -33.15 -41.34 -11.85
C TYR A 473 -34.64 -41.04 -11.81
N ASP A 474 -35.45 -42.04 -12.16
CA ASP A 474 -36.90 -41.93 -12.08
C ASP A 474 -37.35 -41.57 -10.66
N ASN A 475 -38.29 -40.64 -10.56
CA ASN A 475 -38.83 -40.19 -9.26
C ASN A 475 -39.43 -41.31 -8.41
N ALA A 476 -39.97 -42.39 -9.02
CA ALA A 476 -40.49 -43.54 -8.29
C ALA A 476 -39.34 -44.30 -7.60
N GLN A 477 -38.21 -44.48 -8.29
CA GLN A 477 -37.03 -45.14 -7.73
C GLN A 477 -36.39 -44.29 -6.60
N VAL A 478 -36.30 -42.97 -6.80
CA VAL A 478 -35.79 -42.05 -5.75
C VAL A 478 -36.70 -42.12 -4.51
N ARG A 479 -38.03 -42.11 -4.71
CA ARG A 479 -39.00 -42.24 -3.62
C ARG A 479 -38.82 -43.54 -2.86
N GLU A 480 -38.66 -44.67 -3.55
CA GLU A 480 -38.43 -45.96 -2.94
C GLU A 480 -37.18 -45.98 -2.04
N ILE A 481 -36.06 -45.39 -2.52
CA ILE A 481 -34.82 -45.26 -1.76
C ILE A 481 -35.06 -44.46 -0.49
N LEU A 482 -35.70 -43.28 -0.61
CA LEU A 482 -35.93 -42.39 0.51
C LEU A 482 -36.89 -42.99 1.54
N GLU A 483 -37.95 -43.69 1.11
CA GLU A 483 -38.90 -44.39 1.99
C GLU A 483 -38.21 -45.53 2.76
N LYS A 484 -37.36 -46.33 2.09
CA LYS A 484 -36.55 -47.36 2.75
C LYS A 484 -35.54 -46.77 3.73
N TYR A 485 -34.89 -45.67 3.35
CA TYR A 485 -33.96 -44.97 4.23
C TYR A 485 -34.66 -44.45 5.50
N LEU A 486 -35.79 -43.76 5.36
CA LEU A 486 -36.56 -43.26 6.48
C LEU A 486 -37.06 -44.37 7.40
N ALA A 487 -37.50 -45.51 6.82
CA ALA A 487 -37.98 -46.67 7.60
C ALA A 487 -36.88 -47.36 8.39
N SER A 488 -35.62 -47.30 7.93
CA SER A 488 -34.48 -47.97 8.55
C SER A 488 -33.50 -47.02 9.25
N TYR A 489 -33.81 -45.73 9.28
CA TYR A 489 -32.93 -44.73 9.90
C TYR A 489 -32.84 -44.93 11.42
N ASP A 490 -31.62 -45.13 11.90
CA ASP A 490 -31.31 -45.25 13.33
C ASP A 490 -30.35 -44.13 13.72
N HIS A 491 -30.83 -43.14 14.49
CA HIS A 491 -30.06 -42.03 14.99
C HIS A 491 -28.97 -42.41 16.00
N SER A 492 -29.03 -43.64 16.55
CA SER A 492 -28.03 -44.17 17.48
C SER A 492 -26.91 -44.95 16.79
N ALA A 493 -27.04 -45.20 15.49
CA ALA A 493 -26.04 -45.92 14.72
C ALA A 493 -24.73 -45.12 14.61
N ASP A 494 -23.60 -45.78 14.77
CA ASP A 494 -22.31 -45.22 14.43
C ASP A 494 -22.11 -45.08 12.90
N ASN A 495 -21.05 -44.47 12.45
CA ASN A 495 -20.75 -44.27 11.03
C ASN A 495 -20.74 -45.60 10.24
N ASN A 496 -20.27 -46.69 10.84
CA ASN A 496 -20.25 -48.00 10.19
C ASN A 496 -21.65 -48.60 10.09
N GLY A 497 -22.46 -48.50 11.15
CA GLY A 497 -23.84 -48.90 11.16
C GLY A 497 -24.67 -48.16 10.13
N TRP A 498 -24.54 -46.83 10.09
CA TRP A 498 -25.18 -45.98 9.08
C TRP A 498 -24.75 -46.36 7.65
N PHE A 499 -23.44 -46.50 7.39
CA PHE A 499 -22.93 -46.85 6.07
C PHE A 499 -23.42 -48.25 5.61
N ASN A 500 -23.45 -49.22 6.51
CA ASN A 500 -23.98 -50.56 6.21
C ASN A 500 -25.47 -50.53 5.88
N ASN A 501 -26.25 -49.69 6.55
CA ASN A 501 -27.67 -49.49 6.24
C ASN A 501 -27.85 -48.87 4.85
N VAL A 502 -27.12 -47.78 4.56
CA VAL A 502 -27.14 -47.16 3.23
C VAL A 502 -26.76 -48.15 2.13
N LYS A 503 -25.74 -48.97 2.37
CA LYS A 503 -25.31 -50.00 1.44
C LYS A 503 -26.39 -51.10 1.24
N ALA A 504 -27.05 -51.53 2.31
CA ALA A 504 -28.12 -52.50 2.20
C ALA A 504 -29.31 -51.97 1.39
N ILE A 505 -29.65 -50.68 1.53
CA ILE A 505 -30.70 -50.05 0.74
C ILE A 505 -30.26 -49.95 -0.75
N ALA A 506 -28.99 -49.63 -1.01
CA ALA A 506 -28.45 -49.59 -2.38
C ALA A 506 -28.54 -50.98 -3.04
N ASP A 507 -28.15 -52.04 -2.32
CA ASP A 507 -28.23 -53.43 -2.81
C ASP A 507 -29.69 -53.80 -3.12
N ASP A 508 -30.62 -53.43 -2.24
CA ASP A 508 -32.05 -53.73 -2.35
C ASP A 508 -32.75 -52.93 -3.47
N CYS A 509 -32.22 -51.76 -3.81
CA CYS A 509 -32.72 -50.94 -4.90
C CYS A 509 -31.95 -51.15 -6.24
N GLY A 510 -31.11 -52.17 -6.32
CA GLY A 510 -30.43 -52.57 -7.55
C GLY A 510 -29.13 -51.83 -7.89
N PHE A 511 -28.53 -51.12 -6.91
CA PHE A 511 -27.26 -50.41 -7.07
C PHE A 511 -26.03 -51.18 -6.57
N ALA A 512 -26.16 -52.47 -6.27
CA ALA A 512 -25.08 -53.27 -5.68
C ALA A 512 -23.76 -53.25 -6.44
N SER A 513 -23.81 -53.04 -7.76
CA SER A 513 -22.64 -52.99 -8.63
C SER A 513 -22.12 -51.57 -8.91
N ASP A 514 -22.86 -50.52 -8.53
CA ASP A 514 -22.49 -49.12 -8.81
C ASP A 514 -22.86 -48.19 -7.66
N MET A 515 -22.10 -48.29 -6.58
CA MET A 515 -22.22 -47.41 -5.41
C MET A 515 -21.90 -45.93 -5.70
N LYS A 516 -21.35 -45.62 -6.86
CA LYS A 516 -21.12 -44.20 -7.25
C LYS A 516 -22.35 -43.60 -7.90
N ALA A 517 -23.23 -44.41 -8.43
CA ALA A 517 -24.51 -43.98 -8.98
C ALA A 517 -25.59 -43.75 -7.92
N TYR A 518 -25.48 -44.45 -6.78
CA TYR A 518 -26.35 -44.31 -5.59
C TYR A 518 -25.91 -43.11 -4.75
#